data_c1d8a07dfcaf5d1b5cb94d64e531d959
#
_entry.id   c1d8a07dfcaf5d1b5cb94d64e531d959
#
_cell.length_a   1.000
_cell.length_b   1.000
_cell.length_c   1.000
_cell.angle_alpha   90.00
_cell.angle_beta   90.00
_cell.angle_gamma   90.00
#
_symmetry.space_group_name_H-M   'P 1'
#
loop_
_entity.id
_entity.type
_entity.pdbx_description
1 polymer ?
#
loop_
_entity_poly.entity_id
_entity_poly.type
_entity_poly.pdbx_seq_one_letter_code
_entity_poly.pdbx_strand_id
1 'polypeptide(L)'
;MTEQAKGTYYKDSLMQSREFKKMYAKQKTIVKSQEMLWEDSPQGRIKHLVNDTMDTKEYCLDIYQQDLEPSGQSGKHRHLSEEILFVLEGKGYDLHWDVKFDCADDYIWDWETEPQKCEWEAGDFIYIPPYTNHQHFNADSANPARFVSCTSRIVKAMGFDWFEQLENAPEFKG
;
A
#
# COMPACT_ATOMS: atom_id res chain seq x y z
N MET A 1 17.90 -15.67 -52.43
CA MET A 1 18.28 -15.61 -51.00
C MET A 1 17.40 -14.57 -50.36
N THR A 2 16.43 -14.96 -49.57
CA THR A 2 15.56 -14.05 -48.85
C THR A 2 16.37 -13.40 -47.74
N GLU A 3 16.45 -12.09 -47.74
CA GLU A 3 17.13 -11.31 -46.72
C GLU A 3 16.41 -11.58 -45.37
N GLN A 4 17.13 -12.21 -44.44
CA GLN A 4 16.58 -12.57 -43.15
C GLN A 4 16.41 -11.27 -42.36
N ALA A 5 15.17 -10.95 -41.97
CA ALA A 5 14.88 -9.75 -41.19
C ALA A 5 15.74 -9.74 -39.92
N LYS A 6 16.53 -8.69 -39.72
CA LYS A 6 17.39 -8.52 -38.56
C LYS A 6 16.54 -7.96 -37.40
N GLY A 7 16.46 -8.71 -36.32
CA GLY A 7 15.80 -8.24 -35.11
C GLY A 7 16.54 -7.04 -34.49
N THR A 8 15.78 -6.11 -33.90
CA THR A 8 16.30 -4.87 -33.28
C THR A 8 16.04 -4.82 -31.77
N TYR A 9 15.39 -5.83 -31.21
CA TYR A 9 14.91 -5.86 -29.82
C TYR A 9 15.93 -5.38 -28.78
N TYR A 10 17.17 -5.87 -28.84
CA TYR A 10 18.20 -5.48 -27.88
C TYR A 10 18.58 -4.00 -28.00
N LYS A 11 18.71 -3.50 -29.22
CA LYS A 11 18.95 -2.08 -29.48
C LYS A 11 17.81 -1.21 -28.99
N ASP A 12 16.58 -1.63 -29.21
CA ASP A 12 15.38 -0.91 -28.80
C ASP A 12 15.25 -0.89 -27.26
N SER A 13 15.58 -2.00 -26.59
CA SER A 13 15.64 -2.06 -25.12
C SER A 13 16.66 -1.07 -24.53
N LEU A 14 17.83 -0.95 -25.15
CA LEU A 14 18.83 0.05 -24.73
C LEU A 14 18.34 1.49 -24.96
N MET A 15 17.59 1.73 -26.02
CA MET A 15 16.98 3.04 -26.26
C MET A 15 15.91 3.36 -25.22
N GLN A 16 15.04 2.43 -24.89
CA GLN A 16 14.02 2.58 -23.84
C GLN A 16 14.66 2.94 -22.50
N SER A 17 15.75 2.26 -22.12
CA SER A 17 16.49 2.57 -20.90
C SER A 17 17.05 4.01 -20.87
N ARG A 18 17.48 4.53 -22.01
CA ARG A 18 17.96 5.91 -22.13
C ARG A 18 16.82 6.93 -22.02
N GLU A 19 15.69 6.65 -22.64
CA GLU A 19 14.49 7.51 -22.56
C GLU A 19 13.94 7.53 -21.13
N PHE A 20 13.91 6.38 -20.44
CA PHE A 20 13.54 6.33 -19.02
C PHE A 20 14.41 7.26 -18.16
N LYS A 21 15.75 7.23 -18.36
CA LYS A 21 16.66 8.14 -17.62
C LYS A 21 16.39 9.61 -17.88
N LYS A 22 16.03 9.97 -19.12
CA LYS A 22 15.68 11.36 -19.47
C LYS A 22 14.36 11.79 -18.84
N MET A 23 13.37 10.90 -18.81
CA MET A 23 12.09 11.11 -18.16
C MET A 23 12.28 11.28 -16.65
N TYR A 24 12.96 10.35 -16.00
CA TYR A 24 13.26 10.39 -14.57
C TYR A 24 13.98 11.66 -14.14
N ALA A 25 14.91 12.19 -14.96
CA ALA A 25 15.62 13.42 -14.65
C ALA A 25 14.70 14.65 -14.55
N LYS A 26 13.53 14.63 -15.19
CA LYS A 26 12.54 15.72 -15.21
C LYS A 26 11.50 15.59 -14.09
N GLN A 27 11.36 14.41 -13.51
CA GLN A 27 10.38 14.17 -12.47
C GLN A 27 10.68 14.97 -11.21
N LYS A 28 9.64 15.33 -10.49
CA LYS A 28 9.75 16.14 -9.27
C LYS A 28 10.18 15.32 -8.06
N THR A 29 10.87 15.99 -7.13
CA THR A 29 11.30 15.41 -5.85
C THR A 29 10.42 15.85 -4.69
N ILE A 30 9.51 16.79 -4.92
CA ILE A 30 8.62 17.34 -3.90
C ILE A 30 7.20 17.31 -4.43
N VAL A 31 6.30 16.68 -3.68
CA VAL A 31 4.85 16.78 -3.87
C VAL A 31 4.34 17.89 -2.95
N LYS A 32 3.64 18.87 -3.49
CA LYS A 32 3.06 19.94 -2.70
C LYS A 32 1.73 19.52 -2.10
N SER A 33 1.36 20.07 -0.95
CA SER A 33 0.14 19.69 -0.22
C SER A 33 -1.15 19.84 -1.05
N GLN A 34 -1.21 20.80 -1.96
CA GLN A 34 -2.35 20.99 -2.88
C GLN A 34 -2.45 19.92 -3.98
N GLU A 35 -1.40 19.13 -4.20
CA GLU A 35 -1.37 18.01 -5.14
C GLU A 35 -1.82 16.70 -4.48
N MET A 36 -1.88 16.69 -3.15
CA MET A 36 -2.27 15.54 -2.33
C MET A 36 -3.79 15.54 -2.17
N LEU A 37 -4.47 14.71 -2.93
CA LEU A 37 -5.93 14.65 -2.95
C LEU A 37 -6.47 13.68 -1.91
N TRP A 38 -7.61 14.02 -1.33
CA TRP A 38 -8.40 13.12 -0.50
C TRP A 38 -9.29 12.24 -1.35
N GLU A 39 -9.47 11.01 -0.91
CA GLU A 39 -10.37 10.03 -1.49
C GLU A 39 -11.17 9.34 -0.39
N ASP A 40 -12.48 9.18 -0.63
CA ASP A 40 -13.32 8.28 0.16
C ASP A 40 -13.27 6.91 -0.54
N SER A 41 -12.66 5.96 0.11
CA SER A 41 -12.34 4.64 -0.47
C SER A 41 -12.94 3.50 0.37
N PRO A 42 -12.97 2.26 -0.16
CA PRO A 42 -13.33 1.08 0.64
C PRO A 42 -12.52 0.92 1.93
N GLN A 43 -11.31 1.46 1.99
CA GLN A 43 -10.49 1.47 3.21
C GLN A 43 -10.89 2.57 4.19
N GLY A 44 -11.69 3.55 3.77
CA GLY A 44 -12.04 4.76 4.49
C GLY A 44 -11.45 6.00 3.84
N ARG A 45 -11.33 7.07 4.59
CA ARG A 45 -10.85 8.35 4.10
C ARG A 45 -9.32 8.39 4.05
N ILE A 46 -8.76 8.41 2.86
CA ILE A 46 -7.33 8.42 2.60
C ILE A 46 -6.90 9.68 1.84
N LYS A 47 -5.67 10.10 2.04
CA LYS A 47 -5.04 11.21 1.31
C LYS A 47 -3.78 10.71 0.64
N HIS A 48 -3.76 10.70 -0.68
CA HIS A 48 -2.59 10.26 -1.44
C HIS A 48 -1.45 11.27 -1.29
N LEU A 49 -0.31 10.81 -0.76
CA LEU A 49 0.89 11.62 -0.58
C LEU A 49 1.90 11.41 -1.70
N VAL A 50 2.11 10.16 -2.10
CA VAL A 50 2.99 9.77 -3.21
C VAL A 50 2.44 8.51 -3.87
N ASN A 51 2.33 8.51 -5.18
CA ASN A 51 2.01 7.33 -5.99
C ASN A 51 2.49 7.51 -7.44
N ASP A 52 2.30 6.50 -8.29
CA ASP A 52 2.76 6.48 -9.68
C ASP A 52 2.12 7.52 -10.60
N THR A 53 1.01 8.15 -10.18
CA THR A 53 0.32 9.17 -10.97
C THR A 53 0.86 10.58 -10.73
N MET A 54 1.72 10.78 -9.74
CA MET A 54 2.17 12.10 -9.28
C MET A 54 3.43 12.64 -9.97
N ASP A 55 3.97 11.91 -10.94
CA ASP A 55 5.18 12.30 -11.71
C ASP A 55 6.38 12.65 -10.81
N THR A 56 6.61 11.85 -9.80
CA THR A 56 7.73 11.98 -8.85
C THR A 56 8.90 11.08 -9.23
N LYS A 57 10.06 11.35 -8.64
CA LYS A 57 11.24 10.45 -8.72
C LYS A 57 11.09 9.18 -7.89
N GLU A 58 10.03 9.06 -7.16
CA GLU A 58 9.62 7.81 -6.54
C GLU A 58 9.37 6.77 -7.64
N TYR A 59 9.70 5.51 -7.39
CA TYR A 59 9.57 4.46 -8.40
C TYR A 59 8.67 3.31 -7.99
N CYS A 60 8.63 2.98 -6.71
CA CYS A 60 7.94 1.78 -6.24
C CYS A 60 7.17 1.97 -4.92
N LEU A 61 7.01 3.19 -4.44
CA LEU A 61 6.31 3.45 -3.18
C LEU A 61 4.92 4.02 -3.43
N ASP A 62 3.94 3.49 -2.72
CA ASP A 62 2.66 4.14 -2.48
C ASP A 62 2.63 4.62 -1.03
N ILE A 63 2.37 5.92 -0.86
CA ILE A 63 2.31 6.55 0.46
C ILE A 63 1.00 7.31 0.57
N TYR A 64 0.22 7.01 1.58
CA TYR A 64 -1.01 7.72 1.88
C TYR A 64 -1.12 8.03 3.37
N GLN A 65 -1.90 9.04 3.71
CA GLN A 65 -2.38 9.32 5.06
C GLN A 65 -3.79 8.79 5.17
N GLN A 66 -4.09 8.13 6.27
CA GLN A 66 -5.46 7.76 6.63
C GLN A 66 -5.90 8.47 7.90
N ASP A 67 -7.12 8.98 7.88
CA ASP A 67 -7.80 9.54 9.04
C ASP A 67 -8.90 8.57 9.47
N LEU A 68 -8.91 8.24 10.76
CA LEU A 68 -9.97 7.47 11.40
C LEU A 68 -10.75 8.39 12.34
N GLU A 69 -12.04 8.53 12.11
CA GLU A 69 -12.94 9.29 12.99
C GLU A 69 -12.98 8.70 14.41
N PRO A 70 -13.47 9.43 15.41
CA PRO A 70 -13.64 8.90 16.76
C PRO A 70 -14.44 7.59 16.76
N SER A 71 -13.90 6.54 17.38
CA SER A 71 -14.42 5.16 17.35
C SER A 71 -14.54 4.55 15.94
N GLY A 72 -13.92 5.17 14.94
CA GLY A 72 -13.94 4.71 13.55
C GLY A 72 -13.01 3.54 13.31
N GLN A 73 -13.17 2.92 12.16
CA GLN A 73 -12.34 1.80 11.70
C GLN A 73 -12.12 1.87 10.19
N SER A 74 -11.01 1.31 9.73
CA SER A 74 -10.76 1.13 8.31
C SER A 74 -11.56 -0.03 7.72
N GLY A 75 -11.55 -0.16 6.40
CA GLY A 75 -11.87 -1.42 5.75
C GLY A 75 -10.84 -2.49 6.10
N LYS A 76 -11.27 -3.76 6.06
CA LYS A 76 -10.40 -4.92 6.21
C LYS A 76 -9.86 -5.33 4.84
N HIS A 77 -8.57 -5.49 4.74
CA HIS A 77 -7.93 -5.84 3.46
C HIS A 77 -6.63 -6.62 3.66
N ARG A 78 -6.04 -7.04 2.55
CA ARG A 78 -4.71 -7.66 2.49
C ARG A 78 -4.02 -7.34 1.18
N HIS A 79 -2.71 -7.42 1.19
CA HIS A 79 -1.86 -7.26 0.01
C HIS A 79 -0.54 -8.02 0.18
N LEU A 80 0.10 -8.35 -0.94
CA LEU A 80 1.36 -9.09 -0.93
C LEU A 80 2.55 -8.24 -0.47
N SER A 81 2.49 -6.94 -0.64
CA SER A 81 3.53 -6.02 -0.17
C SER A 81 3.55 -5.95 1.35
N GLU A 82 4.74 -5.76 1.91
CA GLU A 82 4.86 -5.26 3.28
C GLU A 82 4.25 -3.86 3.38
N GLU A 83 3.69 -3.53 4.54
CA GLU A 83 3.23 -2.19 4.86
C GLU A 83 3.83 -1.71 6.16
N ILE A 84 4.13 -0.43 6.20
CA ILE A 84 4.63 0.26 7.37
C ILE A 84 3.73 1.46 7.62
N LEU A 85 3.24 1.58 8.85
CA LEU A 85 2.49 2.76 9.27
C LEU A 85 3.27 3.52 10.34
N PHE A 86 3.23 4.85 10.25
CA PHE A 86 3.72 5.73 11.29
C PHE A 86 2.54 6.56 11.84
N VAL A 87 2.27 6.39 13.13
CA VAL A 87 1.15 7.06 13.79
C VAL A 87 1.50 8.51 14.07
N LEU A 88 0.76 9.44 13.46
CA LEU A 88 0.94 10.88 13.63
C LEU A 88 0.16 11.43 14.82
N GLU A 89 -1.05 10.90 15.05
CA GLU A 89 -2.00 11.44 16.01
C GLU A 89 -2.97 10.36 16.51
N GLY A 90 -3.35 10.44 17.79
CA GLY A 90 -4.34 9.57 18.37
C GLY A 90 -3.78 8.26 18.91
N LYS A 91 -4.67 7.31 19.16
CA LYS A 91 -4.39 5.98 19.68
C LYS A 91 -5.42 4.99 19.18
N GLY A 92 -5.01 3.74 19.02
CA GLY A 92 -5.89 2.72 18.51
C GLY A 92 -5.31 1.33 18.63
N TYR A 93 -5.77 0.47 17.75
CA TYR A 93 -5.22 -0.87 17.61
C TYR A 93 -5.49 -1.39 16.20
N ASP A 94 -4.64 -2.30 15.78
CA ASP A 94 -4.85 -3.10 14.58
C ASP A 94 -5.26 -4.51 14.97
N LEU A 95 -6.05 -5.13 14.11
CA LEU A 95 -6.29 -6.57 14.13
C LEU A 95 -5.54 -7.18 12.94
N HIS A 96 -4.65 -8.13 13.25
CA HIS A 96 -3.86 -8.86 12.27
C HIS A 96 -4.25 -10.34 12.28
N TRP A 97 -4.67 -10.87 11.13
CA TRP A 97 -4.85 -12.29 10.88
C TRP A 97 -3.69 -12.75 10.01
N ASP A 98 -2.64 -13.23 10.66
CA ASP A 98 -1.42 -13.63 9.97
C ASP A 98 -1.60 -14.90 9.13
N VAL A 99 -0.75 -15.05 8.13
CA VAL A 99 -0.76 -16.22 7.26
C VAL A 99 -0.20 -17.42 8.01
N LYS A 100 -0.96 -18.52 8.00
CA LYS A 100 -0.45 -19.85 8.29
C LYS A 100 0.15 -20.44 7.04
N PHE A 101 1.36 -20.91 7.15
CA PHE A 101 2.02 -21.60 6.07
C PHE A 101 2.39 -23.01 6.54
N ASP A 102 1.76 -24.02 5.96
CA ASP A 102 2.09 -25.42 6.19
C ASP A 102 2.74 -26.02 4.95
N CYS A 103 3.89 -26.67 5.13
CA CYS A 103 4.69 -27.32 4.11
C CYS A 103 4.72 -28.85 4.33
N ALA A 104 3.60 -29.47 4.67
CA ALA A 104 3.53 -30.92 4.81
C ALA A 104 3.53 -31.63 3.43
N ASP A 105 2.49 -32.40 3.12
CA ASP A 105 2.37 -33.09 1.83
C ASP A 105 1.93 -32.14 0.70
N ASP A 106 1.22 -31.05 1.05
CA ASP A 106 0.76 -29.99 0.16
C ASP A 106 1.14 -28.62 0.73
N TYR A 107 1.28 -27.62 -0.15
CA TYR A 107 1.45 -26.23 0.27
C TYR A 107 0.08 -25.64 0.58
N ILE A 108 -0.22 -25.45 1.87
CA ILE A 108 -1.47 -24.86 2.33
C ILE A 108 -1.20 -23.43 2.78
N TRP A 109 -1.94 -22.49 2.17
CA TRP A 109 -2.02 -21.11 2.59
C TRP A 109 -3.38 -20.86 3.23
N ASP A 110 -3.37 -20.48 4.48
CA ASP A 110 -4.58 -20.11 5.22
C ASP A 110 -4.24 -18.94 6.15
N TRP A 111 -5.24 -18.36 6.77
CA TRP A 111 -5.07 -17.29 7.75
C TRP A 111 -5.45 -17.78 9.14
N GLU A 112 -4.83 -17.18 10.16
CA GLU A 112 -5.27 -17.37 11.53
C GLU A 112 -6.76 -17.04 11.64
N THR A 113 -7.51 -17.84 12.42
CA THR A 113 -8.94 -17.62 12.64
C THR A 113 -9.20 -16.49 13.63
N GLU A 114 -8.30 -16.36 14.63
CA GLU A 114 -8.34 -15.32 15.65
C GLU A 114 -7.26 -14.29 15.37
N PRO A 115 -7.60 -12.99 15.38
CA PRO A 115 -6.62 -11.97 15.12
C PRO A 115 -5.72 -11.70 16.32
N GLN A 116 -4.48 -11.33 16.05
CA GLN A 116 -3.65 -10.65 17.02
C GLN A 116 -4.07 -9.18 17.11
N LYS A 117 -4.28 -8.67 18.33
CA LYS A 117 -4.52 -7.26 18.58
C LYS A 117 -3.20 -6.56 18.86
N CYS A 118 -2.87 -5.55 18.07
CA CYS A 118 -1.68 -4.72 18.17
C CYS A 118 -2.08 -3.30 18.54
N GLU A 119 -1.89 -2.90 19.80
CA GLU A 119 -2.22 -1.54 20.26
C GLU A 119 -1.13 -0.55 19.86
N TRP A 120 -1.52 0.70 19.55
CA TRP A 120 -0.62 1.75 19.13
C TRP A 120 -1.07 3.14 19.61
N GLU A 121 -0.12 4.08 19.71
CA GLU A 121 -0.35 5.50 19.98
C GLU A 121 0.55 6.40 19.14
N ALA A 122 0.32 7.70 19.18
CA ALA A 122 1.08 8.68 18.42
C ALA A 122 2.60 8.56 18.65
N GLY A 123 3.35 8.45 17.56
CA GLY A 123 4.80 8.22 17.55
C GLY A 123 5.20 6.76 17.33
N ASP A 124 4.27 5.83 17.42
CA ASP A 124 4.54 4.42 17.19
C ASP A 124 4.68 4.08 15.70
N PHE A 125 5.33 2.95 15.47
CA PHE A 125 5.59 2.38 14.17
C PHE A 125 4.94 0.99 14.12
N ILE A 126 4.08 0.75 13.11
CA ILE A 126 3.36 -0.51 12.93
C ILE A 126 3.91 -1.18 11.68
N TYR A 127 4.20 -2.46 11.76
CA TYR A 127 4.60 -3.29 10.64
C TYR A 127 3.53 -4.32 10.34
N ILE A 128 3.12 -4.36 9.08
CA ILE A 128 2.16 -5.34 8.57
C ILE A 128 2.91 -6.29 7.64
N PRO A 129 3.02 -7.58 8.02
CA PRO A 129 3.67 -8.58 7.19
C PRO A 129 2.95 -8.83 5.86
N PRO A 130 3.65 -9.33 4.84
CA PRO A 130 3.02 -9.71 3.58
C PRO A 130 1.83 -10.66 3.79
N TYR A 131 0.74 -10.39 3.09
CA TYR A 131 -0.47 -11.22 3.09
C TYR A 131 -1.28 -11.26 4.39
N THR A 132 -0.87 -10.58 5.44
CA THR A 132 -1.68 -10.43 6.66
C THR A 132 -3.00 -9.73 6.36
N ASN A 133 -4.13 -10.37 6.69
CA ASN A 133 -5.41 -9.65 6.72
C ASN A 133 -5.34 -8.65 7.86
N HIS A 134 -5.63 -7.39 7.62
CA HIS A 134 -5.52 -6.37 8.65
C HIS A 134 -6.62 -5.33 8.58
N GLN A 135 -6.85 -4.68 9.71
CA GLN A 135 -7.84 -3.63 9.89
C GLN A 135 -7.41 -2.71 11.04
N HIS A 136 -7.59 -1.41 10.86
CA HIS A 136 -7.20 -0.37 11.82
C HIS A 136 -8.40 0.17 12.57
N PHE A 137 -8.27 0.44 13.87
CA PHE A 137 -9.33 0.91 14.75
C PHE A 137 -8.85 2.10 15.57
N ASN A 138 -9.63 3.18 15.59
CA ASN A 138 -9.45 4.28 16.52
C ASN A 138 -10.08 3.92 17.86
N ALA A 139 -9.29 3.81 18.93
CA ALA A 139 -9.78 3.48 20.26
C ALA A 139 -10.29 4.70 21.05
N ASP A 140 -10.11 5.91 20.51
CA ASP A 140 -10.60 7.14 21.15
C ASP A 140 -12.00 7.50 20.64
N SER A 141 -12.95 7.68 21.55
CA SER A 141 -14.32 8.03 21.18
C SER A 141 -14.55 9.54 21.01
N ALA A 142 -13.56 10.37 21.30
CA ALA A 142 -13.67 11.82 21.27
C ALA A 142 -12.75 12.48 20.23
N ASN A 143 -11.62 11.86 19.92
CA ASN A 143 -10.60 12.43 19.04
C ASN A 143 -10.31 11.51 17.85
N PRO A 144 -10.00 12.08 16.68
CA PRO A 144 -9.58 11.30 15.51
C PRO A 144 -8.21 10.67 15.73
N ALA A 145 -7.90 9.65 14.95
CA ALA A 145 -6.57 9.10 14.82
C ALA A 145 -6.08 9.25 13.38
N ARG A 146 -4.77 9.36 13.22
CA ARG A 146 -4.12 9.60 11.92
C ARG A 146 -2.80 8.90 11.83
N PHE A 147 -2.55 8.24 10.71
CA PHE A 147 -1.26 7.64 10.40
C PHE A 147 -0.89 7.84 8.93
N VAL A 148 0.39 7.68 8.64
CA VAL A 148 0.90 7.58 7.26
C VAL A 148 1.26 6.13 7.01
N SER A 149 0.74 5.58 5.92
CA SER A 149 1.08 4.27 5.40
C SER A 149 2.09 4.40 4.28
N CYS A 150 2.98 3.42 4.19
CA CYS A 150 3.92 3.25 3.09
C CYS A 150 4.01 1.78 2.69
N THR A 151 3.69 1.50 1.43
CA THR A 151 3.80 0.17 0.81
C THR A 151 4.72 0.20 -0.41
N SER A 152 5.27 -0.96 -0.78
CA SER A 152 6.10 -1.10 -1.98
C SER A 152 5.30 -1.68 -3.14
N ARG A 153 5.21 -0.94 -4.25
CA ARG A 153 4.59 -1.40 -5.51
C ARG A 153 5.49 -2.32 -6.34
N ILE A 154 6.68 -2.68 -5.86
CA ILE A 154 7.62 -3.50 -6.65
C ILE A 154 7.01 -4.85 -7.01
N VAL A 155 6.21 -5.43 -6.13
CA VAL A 155 5.51 -6.69 -6.37
C VAL A 155 4.54 -6.59 -7.55
N LYS A 156 3.87 -5.44 -7.72
CA LYS A 156 3.03 -5.12 -8.88
C LYS A 156 3.85 -5.09 -10.16
N ALA A 157 5.01 -4.43 -10.16
CA ALA A 157 5.91 -4.38 -11.31
C ALA A 157 6.46 -5.77 -11.69
N MET A 158 6.55 -6.69 -10.72
CA MET A 158 6.92 -8.10 -10.92
C MET A 158 5.75 -8.98 -11.37
N GLY A 159 4.53 -8.46 -11.47
CA GLY A 159 3.33 -9.20 -11.85
C GLY A 159 2.65 -9.95 -10.70
N PHE A 160 2.99 -9.63 -9.46
CA PHE A 160 2.42 -10.22 -8.24
C PHE A 160 1.53 -9.25 -7.48
N ASP A 161 0.96 -8.28 -8.14
CA ASP A 161 0.06 -7.33 -7.49
C ASP A 161 -1.21 -8.04 -7.06
N TRP A 162 -1.26 -8.33 -5.77
CA TRP A 162 -2.43 -8.89 -5.13
C TRP A 162 -2.87 -7.95 -4.02
N PHE A 163 -3.91 -7.23 -4.29
CA PHE A 163 -4.63 -6.42 -3.34
C PHE A 163 -6.08 -6.89 -3.26
N GLU A 164 -6.57 -7.19 -2.08
CA GLU A 164 -7.93 -7.66 -1.89
C GLU A 164 -8.62 -6.91 -0.75
N GLN A 165 -9.72 -6.25 -1.07
CA GLN A 165 -10.63 -5.67 -0.10
C GLN A 165 -11.58 -6.74 0.41
N LEU A 166 -11.54 -7.05 1.71
CA LEU A 166 -12.36 -8.08 2.34
C LEU A 166 -13.64 -7.51 2.91
N GLU A 167 -13.54 -6.36 3.59
CA GLU A 167 -14.65 -5.63 4.17
C GLU A 167 -14.45 -4.13 3.96
N ASN A 168 -15.50 -3.42 3.56
CA ASN A 168 -15.42 -1.97 3.41
C ASN A 168 -15.47 -1.26 4.76
N ALA A 169 -14.84 -0.08 4.83
CA ALA A 169 -15.03 0.83 5.94
C ALA A 169 -16.53 1.18 6.09
N PRO A 170 -17.06 1.28 7.32
CA PRO A 170 -18.49 1.49 7.56
C PRO A 170 -19.07 2.76 6.92
N GLU A 171 -18.26 3.79 6.76
CA GLU A 171 -18.65 5.06 6.15
C GLU A 171 -18.67 5.04 4.62
N PHE A 172 -18.00 4.06 3.99
CA PHE A 172 -17.95 3.97 2.54
C PHE A 172 -19.28 3.44 1.97
N LYS A 173 -19.89 4.20 1.09
CA LYS A 173 -21.22 3.90 0.53
C LYS A 173 -21.21 3.49 -0.95
N GLY A 174 -20.00 3.37 -1.57
CA GLY A 174 -19.83 3.00 -2.98
C GLY A 174 -19.94 4.17 -3.93
#